data_bf13f1360d953a2147f6cc3b85beedf5
#
_entry.id   bf13f1360d953a2147f6cc3b85beedf5
#
_cell.length_a   1.000
_cell.length_b   1.000
_cell.length_c   1.000
_cell.angle_alpha   90.00
_cell.angle_beta   90.00
_cell.angle_gamma   90.00
#
_symmetry.space_group_name_H-M   'P 1'
#
loop_
_entity.id
_entity.type
_entity.pdbx_description
1 polymer ?
#
loop_
_entity_poly.entity_id
_entity_poly.type
_entity_poly.pdbx_seq_one_letter_code
_entity_poly.pdbx_strand_id
1 'polypeptide(L)'
;MVKERIDTGGKVFGPYSPGVKANGIIWLAGQIAPEAGGIREQTQASLDKIDALLAAAGVSKHEVTFAQVLLNDISDFTDMNEIYGAWLDGVEIPPARAAFEAAALPGGAAVEIVIQAYDDKCCA
;
A
#
# COMPACT_ATOMS: atom_id res chain seq x y z
N MET A 1 -21.96 0.38 14.05
CA MET A 1 -20.57 0.32 13.64
C MET A 1 -20.21 1.55 12.81
N VAL A 2 -19.09 2.18 13.10
CA VAL A 2 -18.66 3.44 12.49
C VAL A 2 -17.37 3.20 11.74
N LYS A 3 -17.25 3.74 10.53
CA LYS A 3 -15.97 3.70 9.83
C LYS A 3 -15.05 4.80 10.37
N GLU A 4 -13.79 4.48 10.50
CA GLU A 4 -12.77 5.38 11.02
C GLU A 4 -11.81 5.78 9.90
N ARG A 5 -11.44 7.07 9.90
CA ARG A 5 -10.40 7.57 9.00
C ARG A 5 -9.03 7.19 9.56
N ILE A 6 -8.16 6.66 8.70
CA ILE A 6 -6.75 6.42 9.01
C ILE A 6 -5.94 7.51 8.32
N ASP A 7 -5.07 8.18 9.07
CA ASP A 7 -4.36 9.34 8.59
C ASP A 7 -2.99 9.44 9.27
N THR A 8 -2.01 9.93 8.54
CA THR A 8 -0.67 10.23 9.08
C THR A 8 -0.37 11.74 9.09
N GLY A 9 -1.38 12.57 8.81
CA GLY A 9 -1.27 14.02 8.84
C GLY A 9 -0.87 14.66 7.51
N GLY A 10 -0.67 13.86 6.47
CA GLY A 10 -0.31 14.38 5.15
C GLY A 10 -1.51 14.92 4.39
N LYS A 11 -1.23 15.63 3.30
CA LYS A 11 -2.26 16.11 2.39
C LYS A 11 -2.74 15.00 1.46
N VAL A 12 -4.02 15.05 1.11
CA VAL A 12 -4.59 14.24 0.04
C VAL A 12 -4.94 15.14 -1.15
N PHE A 13 -4.93 14.54 -2.36
CA PHE A 13 -5.14 15.29 -3.60
C PHE A 13 -6.59 15.20 -4.10
N GLY A 14 -7.54 14.99 -3.22
CA GLY A 14 -8.94 14.89 -3.59
C GLY A 14 -9.80 14.51 -2.40
N PRO A 15 -11.09 14.25 -2.63
CA PRO A 15 -12.03 13.94 -1.56
C PRO A 15 -11.95 12.44 -1.18
N TYR A 16 -10.85 12.04 -0.54
CA TYR A 16 -10.68 10.67 -0.07
C TYR A 16 -9.88 10.64 1.23
N SER A 17 -9.94 9.54 1.94
CA SER A 17 -9.14 9.28 3.14
C SER A 17 -7.90 8.49 2.76
N PRO A 18 -6.74 8.73 3.38
CA PRO A 18 -5.58 7.87 3.16
C PRO A 18 -5.82 6.41 3.50
N GLY A 19 -6.68 6.16 4.46
CA GLY A 19 -7.15 4.83 4.79
C GLY A 19 -8.48 4.89 5.52
N VAL A 20 -9.18 3.77 5.52
CA VAL A 20 -10.47 3.61 6.21
C VAL A 20 -10.46 2.27 6.92
N LYS A 21 -10.96 2.24 8.15
CA LYS A 21 -11.13 1.01 8.92
C LYS A 21 -12.59 0.87 9.30
N ALA A 22 -13.16 -0.28 9.04
CA ALA A 22 -14.53 -0.60 9.41
C ALA A 22 -14.65 -2.09 9.67
N ASN A 23 -15.23 -2.45 10.80
CA ASN A 23 -15.47 -3.85 11.19
C ASN A 23 -14.22 -4.72 11.08
N GLY A 24 -13.08 -4.17 11.49
CA GLY A 24 -11.80 -4.89 11.46
C GLY A 24 -11.13 -4.97 10.10
N ILE A 25 -11.76 -4.48 9.04
CA ILE A 25 -11.16 -4.43 7.72
C ILE A 25 -10.52 -3.05 7.52
N ILE A 26 -9.34 -3.06 6.91
CA ILE A 26 -8.57 -1.84 6.65
C ILE A 26 -8.36 -1.72 5.14
N TRP A 27 -8.76 -0.59 4.59
CA TRP A 27 -8.52 -0.26 3.18
C TRP A 27 -7.62 0.96 3.13
N LEU A 28 -6.47 0.85 2.46
CA LEU A 28 -5.59 1.99 2.24
C LEU A 28 -5.77 2.51 0.83
N ALA A 29 -5.76 3.82 0.67
CA ALA A 29 -5.71 4.44 -0.64
C ALA A 29 -4.40 4.07 -1.33
N GLY A 30 -4.37 4.08 -2.66
CA GLY A 30 -3.16 3.80 -3.42
C GLY A 30 -2.04 4.76 -3.06
N GLN A 31 -0.85 4.22 -2.84
CA GLN A 31 0.31 5.02 -2.47
C GLN A 31 1.26 5.13 -3.64
N ILE A 32 1.71 6.35 -3.93
CA ILE A 32 2.69 6.67 -4.97
C ILE A 32 3.81 7.52 -4.36
N ALA A 33 4.96 7.51 -5.01
CA ALA A 33 6.10 8.33 -4.58
C ALA A 33 6.93 8.74 -5.80
N PRO A 34 6.33 9.49 -6.75
CA PRO A 34 7.02 9.82 -8.01
C PRO A 34 8.30 10.64 -7.81
N GLU A 35 8.40 11.36 -6.68
CA GLU A 35 9.57 12.17 -6.33
C GLU A 35 10.75 11.36 -5.82
N ALA A 36 10.57 10.06 -5.54
CA ALA A 36 11.60 9.26 -4.87
C ALA A 36 12.73 8.80 -5.79
N GLY A 37 12.53 8.79 -7.10
CA GLY A 37 13.53 8.32 -8.05
C GLY A 37 12.96 7.38 -9.09
N GLY A 38 13.66 6.26 -9.35
CA GLY A 38 13.20 5.25 -10.28
C GLY A 38 12.28 4.23 -9.64
N ILE A 39 12.05 3.13 -10.36
CA ILE A 39 11.10 2.10 -9.91
C ILE A 39 11.46 1.53 -8.54
N ARG A 40 12.73 1.27 -8.27
CA ARG A 40 13.13 0.68 -6.99
C ARG A 40 12.89 1.65 -5.83
N GLU A 41 13.30 2.90 -5.99
CA GLU A 41 13.12 3.94 -4.98
C GLU A 41 11.64 4.26 -4.76
N GLN A 42 10.86 4.34 -5.83
CA GLN A 42 9.42 4.60 -5.71
C GLN A 42 8.69 3.45 -5.03
N THR A 43 9.06 2.21 -5.33
CA THR A 43 8.48 1.05 -4.67
C THR A 43 8.76 1.09 -3.17
N GLN A 44 10.02 1.31 -2.79
CA GLN A 44 10.39 1.38 -1.37
C GLN A 44 9.66 2.52 -0.65
N ALA A 45 9.64 3.71 -1.25
CA ALA A 45 9.00 4.87 -0.64
C ALA A 45 7.49 4.67 -0.49
N SER A 46 6.84 4.04 -1.47
CA SER A 46 5.42 3.71 -1.38
C SER A 46 5.15 2.72 -0.26
N LEU A 47 6.00 1.70 -0.10
CA LEU A 47 5.88 0.73 0.99
C LEU A 47 6.14 1.37 2.34
N ASP A 48 7.05 2.34 2.43
CA ASP A 48 7.28 3.09 3.68
C ASP A 48 6.03 3.88 4.09
N LYS A 49 5.35 4.49 3.13
CA LYS A 49 4.07 5.18 3.38
C LYS A 49 3.00 4.21 3.86
N ILE A 50 2.96 3.02 3.26
CA ILE A 50 2.03 1.96 3.66
C ILE A 50 2.31 1.51 5.11
N ASP A 51 3.59 1.31 5.46
CA ASP A 51 3.95 0.95 6.83
C ASP A 51 3.47 1.99 7.84
N ALA A 52 3.62 3.27 7.52
CA ALA A 52 3.14 4.36 8.39
C ALA A 52 1.62 4.33 8.56
N LEU A 53 0.89 4.09 7.47
CA LEU A 53 -0.58 4.01 7.52
C LEU A 53 -1.04 2.77 8.30
N LEU A 54 -0.38 1.63 8.11
CA LEU A 54 -0.69 0.42 8.86
C LEU A 54 -0.46 0.64 10.36
N ALA A 55 0.64 1.28 10.73
CA ALA A 55 0.91 1.62 12.13
C ALA A 55 -0.16 2.55 12.70
N ALA A 56 -0.60 3.54 11.93
CA ALA A 56 -1.68 4.44 12.33
C ALA A 56 -3.01 3.68 12.52
N ALA A 57 -3.19 2.59 11.80
CA ALA A 57 -4.37 1.72 11.94
C ALA A 57 -4.22 0.69 13.07
N GLY A 58 -3.06 0.61 13.72
CA GLY A 58 -2.80 -0.32 14.82
C GLY A 58 -2.38 -1.71 14.39
N VAL A 59 -1.92 -1.88 13.16
CA VAL A 59 -1.48 -3.16 12.61
C VAL A 59 -0.13 -3.00 11.90
N SER A 60 0.34 -4.06 11.27
CA SER A 60 1.59 -4.05 10.53
C SER A 60 1.44 -4.83 9.23
N LYS A 61 2.52 -4.95 8.47
CA LYS A 61 2.54 -5.72 7.22
C LYS A 61 2.14 -7.18 7.42
N HIS A 62 2.27 -7.70 8.64
CA HIS A 62 1.85 -9.08 8.94
C HIS A 62 0.34 -9.28 8.77
N GLU A 63 -0.46 -8.22 8.89
CA GLU A 63 -1.91 -8.27 8.76
C GLU A 63 -2.40 -7.87 7.37
N VAL A 64 -1.51 -7.64 6.42
CA VAL A 64 -1.90 -7.35 5.04
C VAL A 64 -2.44 -8.62 4.38
N THR A 65 -3.64 -8.52 3.81
CA THR A 65 -4.31 -9.65 3.16
C THR A 65 -4.28 -9.57 1.64
N PHE A 66 -4.23 -8.37 1.10
CA PHE A 66 -4.23 -8.18 -0.35
C PHE A 66 -3.42 -6.96 -0.74
N ALA A 67 -2.65 -7.10 -1.81
CA ALA A 67 -1.89 -6.02 -2.42
C ALA A 67 -2.21 -5.95 -3.90
N GLN A 68 -2.49 -4.76 -4.41
CA GLN A 68 -2.62 -4.52 -5.84
C GLN A 68 -1.48 -3.59 -6.24
N VAL A 69 -0.66 -4.04 -7.19
CA VAL A 69 0.50 -3.27 -7.65
C VAL A 69 0.26 -2.88 -9.11
N LEU A 70 0.17 -1.58 -9.32
CA LEU A 70 -0.03 -1.01 -10.65
C LEU A 70 1.30 -0.42 -11.13
N LEU A 71 1.73 -0.82 -12.32
CA LEU A 71 2.99 -0.36 -12.90
C LEU A 71 2.69 0.50 -14.12
N ASN A 72 3.46 1.56 -14.29
CA ASN A 72 3.38 2.36 -15.53
C ASN A 72 4.00 1.60 -16.70
N ASP A 73 4.91 0.67 -16.42
CA ASP A 73 5.60 -0.14 -17.42
C ASP A 73 5.81 -1.54 -16.83
N ILE A 74 5.24 -2.56 -17.45
CA ILE A 74 5.33 -3.93 -16.94
C ILE A 74 6.76 -4.45 -16.94
N SER A 75 7.67 -3.86 -17.72
CA SER A 75 9.08 -4.25 -17.71
C SER A 75 9.76 -3.91 -16.37
N ASP A 76 9.13 -3.08 -15.53
CA ASP A 76 9.61 -2.77 -14.17
C ASP A 76 9.23 -3.85 -13.15
N PHE A 77 8.53 -4.90 -13.56
CA PHE A 77 8.02 -5.92 -12.65
C PHE A 77 9.11 -6.55 -11.78
N THR A 78 10.23 -6.94 -12.40
CA THR A 78 11.30 -7.64 -11.67
C THR A 78 11.91 -6.77 -10.57
N ASP A 79 12.21 -5.50 -10.87
CA ASP A 79 12.76 -4.56 -9.89
C ASP A 79 11.77 -4.28 -8.77
N MET A 80 10.51 -4.04 -9.13
CA MET A 80 9.44 -3.84 -8.14
C MET A 80 9.33 -5.08 -7.24
N ASN A 81 9.32 -6.26 -7.85
CA ASN A 81 9.10 -7.51 -7.13
C ASN A 81 10.22 -7.82 -6.13
N GLU A 82 11.46 -7.46 -6.44
CA GLU A 82 12.57 -7.62 -5.50
C GLU A 82 12.38 -6.76 -4.26
N ILE A 83 12.00 -5.49 -4.42
CA ILE A 83 11.77 -4.57 -3.29
C ILE A 83 10.56 -5.03 -2.50
N TYR A 84 9.48 -5.40 -3.18
CA TYR A 84 8.26 -5.89 -2.54
C TYR A 84 8.55 -7.16 -1.72
N GLY A 85 9.30 -8.09 -2.28
CA GLY A 85 9.68 -9.33 -1.58
C GLY A 85 10.53 -9.06 -0.34
N ALA A 86 11.48 -8.13 -0.43
CA ALA A 86 12.30 -7.73 0.71
C ALA A 86 11.45 -7.10 1.83
N TRP A 87 10.42 -6.32 1.46
CA TRP A 87 9.48 -5.74 2.42
C TRP A 87 8.74 -6.83 3.21
N LEU A 88 8.46 -7.96 2.57
CA LEU A 88 7.72 -9.07 3.20
C LEU A 88 8.63 -10.06 3.93
N ASP A 89 9.93 -9.77 4.05
CA ASP A 89 10.84 -10.63 4.80
C ASP A 89 10.34 -10.77 6.25
N GLY A 90 10.27 -12.00 6.74
CA GLY A 90 9.74 -12.30 8.06
C GLY A 90 8.23 -12.44 8.14
N VAL A 91 7.49 -12.16 7.06
CA VAL A 91 6.05 -12.35 7.01
C VAL A 91 5.76 -13.82 6.67
N GLU A 92 5.06 -14.50 7.57
CA GLU A 92 4.82 -15.94 7.43
C GLU A 92 3.91 -16.25 6.24
N ILE A 93 2.82 -15.51 6.10
CA ILE A 93 1.87 -15.68 5.00
C ILE A 93 1.84 -14.40 4.18
N PRO A 94 2.48 -14.39 2.99
CA PRO A 94 2.41 -13.21 2.12
C PRO A 94 0.97 -12.93 1.69
N PRO A 95 0.63 -11.66 1.45
CA PRO A 95 -0.70 -11.32 0.98
C PRO A 95 -0.96 -11.88 -0.42
N ALA A 96 -2.23 -12.13 -0.72
CA ALA A 96 -2.64 -12.34 -2.10
C ALA A 96 -2.32 -11.06 -2.89
N ARG A 97 -1.98 -11.20 -4.18
CA ARG A 97 -1.54 -10.04 -4.95
C ARG A 97 -2.03 -10.11 -6.39
N ALA A 98 -2.36 -8.92 -6.93
CA ALA A 98 -2.51 -8.70 -8.37
C ALA A 98 -1.49 -7.63 -8.77
N ALA A 99 -0.84 -7.81 -9.92
CA ALA A 99 0.10 -6.84 -10.47
C ALA A 99 -0.09 -6.73 -11.97
N PHE A 100 -0.18 -5.50 -12.49
CA PHE A 100 -0.42 -5.28 -13.91
C PHE A 100 0.03 -3.88 -14.33
N GLU A 101 0.13 -3.66 -15.63
CA GLU A 101 0.44 -2.36 -16.20
C GLU A 101 -0.83 -1.53 -16.28
N ALA A 102 -0.78 -0.31 -15.78
CA ALA A 102 -1.84 0.68 -15.94
C ALA A 102 -1.50 1.61 -17.09
N ALA A 103 -2.51 2.13 -17.78
CA ALA A 103 -2.31 3.05 -18.90
C ALA A 103 -1.54 4.29 -18.48
N ALA A 104 -1.79 4.79 -17.25
CA ALA A 104 -1.07 5.92 -16.65
C ALA A 104 -1.33 5.90 -15.15
N LEU A 105 -0.42 6.51 -14.39
CA LEU A 105 -0.57 6.65 -12.95
C LEU A 105 -0.53 8.13 -12.57
N PRO A 106 -1.21 8.52 -11.46
CA PRO A 106 -1.19 9.90 -11.02
C PRO A 106 0.23 10.41 -10.78
N GLY A 107 0.45 11.69 -11.08
CA GLY A 107 1.73 12.35 -10.82
C GLY A 107 2.90 11.80 -11.61
N GLY A 108 2.66 11.02 -12.66
CA GLY A 108 3.73 10.37 -13.43
C GLY A 108 4.44 9.28 -12.67
N ALA A 109 3.80 8.68 -11.67
CA ALA A 109 4.41 7.62 -10.87
C ALA A 109 4.72 6.39 -11.72
N ALA A 110 5.81 5.69 -11.37
CA ALA A 110 6.17 4.41 -11.99
C ALA A 110 5.43 3.24 -11.36
N VAL A 111 4.97 3.41 -10.12
CA VAL A 111 4.26 2.36 -9.38
C VAL A 111 3.25 2.98 -8.43
N GLU A 112 2.13 2.29 -8.27
CA GLU A 112 1.13 2.59 -7.26
C GLU A 112 0.77 1.30 -6.54
N ILE A 113 0.71 1.32 -5.20
CA ILE A 113 0.42 0.13 -4.40
C ILE A 113 -0.81 0.37 -3.56
N VAL A 114 -1.79 -0.53 -3.69
CA VAL A 114 -3.07 -0.50 -2.97
C VAL A 114 -3.08 -1.68 -2.01
N ILE A 115 -3.39 -1.43 -0.74
CA ILE A 115 -3.33 -2.44 0.32
C ILE A 115 -4.68 -2.60 1.00
N GLN A 116 -5.00 -3.84 1.32
CA GLN A 116 -6.10 -4.21 2.22
C GLN A 116 -5.52 -5.06 3.35
N ALA A 117 -5.95 -4.80 4.57
CA ALA A 117 -5.46 -5.49 5.76
C ALA A 117 -6.60 -5.75 6.73
N TYR A 118 -6.30 -6.39 7.85
CA TYR A 118 -7.29 -6.64 8.89
C TYR A 118 -6.70 -6.39 10.27
N ASP A 119 -7.58 -6.14 11.23
CA ASP A 119 -7.21 -6.03 12.64
C ASP A 119 -7.92 -7.17 13.37
N ASP A 120 -7.17 -8.19 13.78
CA ASP A 120 -7.69 -9.36 14.46
C ASP A 120 -8.15 -9.06 15.90
N LYS A 121 -7.77 -7.92 16.44
CA LYS A 121 -8.23 -7.47 17.77
C LYS A 121 -9.63 -6.87 17.73
N CYS A 122 -10.10 -6.52 16.54
CA CYS A 122 -11.44 -6.00 16.37
C CYS A 122 -12.44 -7.13 16.50
N CYS A 123 -13.56 -6.90 17.19
CA CYS A 123 -14.73 -7.78 17.16
C CYS A 123 -14.51 -9.16 17.81
N ALA A 124 -13.49 -9.26 18.64
CA ALA A 124 -13.19 -10.52 19.35
C ALA A 124 -14.14 -10.77 20.53
#